data_c94012ef7e8d164550377746ed5d7052
#
_entry.id   c94012ef7e8d164550377746ed5d7052
#
_cell.length_a   1.000
_cell.length_b   1.000
_cell.length_c   1.000
_cell.angle_alpha   90.00
_cell.angle_beta   90.00
_cell.angle_gamma   90.00
#
_symmetry.space_group_name_H-M   'P 1'
#
loop_
_entity.id
_entity.type
_entity.pdbx_description
1 polymer ?
#
loop_
_entity_poly.entity_id
_entity_poly.type
_entity_poly.pdbx_seq_one_letter_code
_entity_poly.pdbx_strand_id
1 'polypeptide(L)'
;MTQQNEKRYVQSSRIESFEEFIRDSKIDNKATIWKRTAGWILVLLLFTIMYNVGIAYKLDVAKIDLREKEKVIDYVQQELVKLKQQHEFVAEVTKPITGSTLVELIEQMNIQHPKIVVAQAIIESGHFKSKLFQINHNLFGMRKAYQRPTTRIPADIDFCFESYAYYHNWQYSVFDYALWQSSFARNLSETEYLDLLKRTYAEDDEYISKIKKIISGCDSAQDIIIKYDL
;
A
#
# COMPACT_ATOMS: atom_id res chain seq x y z
N MET A 1 4.78 60.37 -83.89
CA MET A 1 3.85 59.88 -82.80
C MET A 1 4.07 58.42 -82.47
N THR A 2 5.02 57.69 -82.99
CA THR A 2 5.11 56.20 -82.85
C THR A 2 6.04 55.70 -81.74
N GLN A 3 7.13 56.35 -81.43
CA GLN A 3 8.11 55.87 -80.45
C GLN A 3 7.66 56.06 -78.99
N GLN A 4 6.81 56.99 -78.69
CA GLN A 4 6.35 57.28 -77.34
C GLN A 4 5.26 56.29 -76.88
N ASN A 5 4.45 55.78 -77.83
CA ASN A 5 3.43 54.78 -77.57
C ASN A 5 4.05 53.37 -77.34
N GLU A 6 5.09 53.04 -78.06
CA GLU A 6 5.80 51.78 -77.95
C GLU A 6 6.55 51.66 -76.57
N LYS A 7 7.16 52.74 -76.09
CA LYS A 7 7.77 52.79 -74.80
C LYS A 7 6.73 52.63 -73.64
N ARG A 8 5.56 53.23 -73.83
CA ARG A 8 4.45 53.06 -72.79
C ARG A 8 3.93 51.62 -72.77
N TYR A 9 3.80 50.99 -73.94
CA TYR A 9 3.32 49.60 -73.98
C TYR A 9 4.33 48.61 -73.34
N VAL A 10 5.60 48.75 -73.63
CA VAL A 10 6.66 47.92 -73.03
C VAL A 10 6.78 48.17 -71.54
N GLN A 11 6.56 49.39 -71.08
CA GLN A 11 6.59 49.70 -69.63
C GLN A 11 5.35 49.15 -68.91
N SER A 12 4.15 49.17 -69.55
CA SER A 12 2.94 48.61 -69.02
C SER A 12 3.02 47.09 -68.95
N SER A 13 3.50 46.40 -69.98
CA SER A 13 3.67 44.94 -69.97
C SER A 13 4.72 44.48 -68.93
N ARG A 14 5.76 45.25 -68.66
CA ARG A 14 6.74 44.96 -67.59
C ARG A 14 6.14 45.12 -66.17
N ILE A 15 5.30 46.10 -66.00
CA ILE A 15 4.64 46.31 -64.71
C ILE A 15 3.62 45.19 -64.46
N GLU A 16 2.84 44.78 -65.40
CA GLU A 16 1.90 43.68 -65.30
C GLU A 16 2.60 42.34 -64.99
N SER A 17 3.71 42.05 -65.72
CA SER A 17 4.50 40.83 -65.41
C SER A 17 5.13 40.83 -64.08
N PHE A 18 5.53 42.01 -63.55
CA PHE A 18 6.08 42.12 -62.19
C PHE A 18 5.01 42.01 -61.09
N GLU A 19 3.82 42.57 -61.33
CA GLU A 19 2.69 42.40 -60.42
C GLU A 19 2.20 40.95 -60.35
N GLU A 20 2.21 40.26 -61.47
CA GLU A 20 1.88 38.83 -61.60
C GLU A 20 2.92 37.97 -60.81
N PHE A 21 4.22 38.26 -61.01
CA PHE A 21 5.30 37.58 -60.20
C PHE A 21 5.17 37.81 -58.73
N ILE A 22 4.84 39.02 -58.29
CA ILE A 22 4.63 39.32 -56.86
C ILE A 22 3.39 38.59 -56.31
N ARG A 23 2.32 38.51 -57.11
CA ARG A 23 1.08 37.80 -56.76
C ARG A 23 1.33 36.31 -56.60
N ASP A 24 2.04 35.70 -57.52
CA ASP A 24 2.38 34.27 -57.49
C ASP A 24 3.33 33.96 -56.33
N SER A 25 4.34 34.81 -56.07
CA SER A 25 5.24 34.65 -54.94
C SER A 25 4.54 34.77 -53.58
N LYS A 26 3.51 35.64 -53.48
CA LYS A 26 2.69 35.77 -52.27
C LYS A 26 1.75 34.55 -52.08
N ILE A 27 1.23 33.97 -53.14
CA ILE A 27 0.40 32.79 -53.12
C ILE A 27 1.23 31.56 -52.69
N ASP A 28 2.40 31.38 -53.26
CA ASP A 28 3.30 30.29 -52.95
C ASP A 28 3.79 30.38 -51.46
N ASN A 29 4.10 31.56 -50.99
CA ASN A 29 4.48 31.77 -49.60
C ASN A 29 3.34 31.46 -48.65
N LYS A 30 2.11 31.85 -48.95
CA LYS A 30 0.93 31.47 -48.13
C LYS A 30 0.71 29.96 -48.12
N ALA A 31 0.77 29.30 -49.28
CA ALA A 31 0.58 27.83 -49.39
C ALA A 31 1.65 27.08 -48.56
N THR A 32 2.89 27.56 -48.61
CA THR A 32 4.00 26.97 -47.82
C THR A 32 3.82 27.16 -46.31
N ILE A 33 3.38 28.34 -45.89
CA ILE A 33 3.06 28.64 -44.48
C ILE A 33 1.91 27.73 -44.00
N TRP A 34 0.83 27.61 -44.78
CA TRP A 34 -0.30 26.74 -44.43
C TRP A 34 0.10 25.27 -44.31
N LYS A 35 0.95 24.76 -45.20
CA LYS A 35 1.48 23.38 -45.11
C LYS A 35 2.32 23.17 -43.82
N ARG A 36 3.14 24.13 -43.47
CA ARG A 36 3.96 24.07 -42.25
C ARG A 36 3.08 24.14 -40.99
N THR A 37 2.12 25.07 -40.94
CA THR A 37 1.20 25.19 -39.79
C THR A 37 0.31 23.95 -39.64
N ALA A 38 -0.21 23.40 -40.72
CA ALA A 38 -0.97 22.14 -40.72
C ALA A 38 -0.12 20.97 -40.22
N GLY A 39 1.17 20.90 -40.61
CA GLY A 39 2.11 19.91 -40.09
C GLY A 39 2.30 20.00 -38.57
N TRP A 40 2.50 21.21 -38.04
CA TRP A 40 2.62 21.41 -36.60
C TRP A 40 1.34 21.10 -35.83
N ILE A 41 0.19 21.43 -36.37
CA ILE A 41 -1.12 21.06 -35.79
C ILE A 41 -1.27 19.55 -35.73
N LEU A 42 -0.88 18.82 -36.76
CA LEU A 42 -0.93 17.35 -36.79
C LEU A 42 0.00 16.75 -35.70
N VAL A 43 1.21 17.28 -35.58
CA VAL A 43 2.16 16.85 -34.53
C VAL A 43 1.58 17.07 -33.14
N LEU A 44 1.00 18.23 -32.88
CA LEU A 44 0.36 18.54 -31.59
C LEU A 44 -0.83 17.61 -31.33
N LEU A 45 -1.65 17.30 -32.32
CA LEU A 45 -2.74 16.34 -32.20
C LEU A 45 -2.24 14.93 -31.87
N LEU A 46 -1.18 14.48 -32.52
CA LEU A 46 -0.55 13.19 -32.21
C LEU A 46 -0.01 13.16 -30.77
N PHE A 47 0.65 14.23 -30.31
CA PHE A 47 1.12 14.34 -28.92
C PHE A 47 -0.04 14.30 -27.92
N THR A 48 -1.15 15.00 -28.20
CA THR A 48 -2.32 14.96 -27.31
C THR A 48 -2.97 13.59 -27.26
N ILE A 49 -3.04 12.89 -28.39
CA ILE A 49 -3.55 11.51 -28.44
C ILE A 49 -2.65 10.58 -27.62
N MET A 50 -1.34 10.62 -27.84
CA MET A 50 -0.38 9.79 -27.08
C MET A 50 -0.44 10.08 -25.58
N TYR A 51 -0.56 11.33 -25.19
CA TYR A 51 -0.70 11.73 -23.79
C TYR A 51 -1.98 11.17 -23.17
N ASN A 52 -3.12 11.29 -23.85
CA ASN A 52 -4.39 10.75 -23.39
C ASN A 52 -4.38 9.21 -23.31
N VAL A 53 -3.76 8.52 -24.28
CA VAL A 53 -3.56 7.06 -24.24
C VAL A 53 -2.70 6.67 -23.03
N GLY A 54 -1.63 7.42 -22.75
CA GLY A 54 -0.78 7.19 -21.60
C GLY A 54 -1.52 7.36 -20.26
N ILE A 55 -2.38 8.36 -20.15
CA ILE A 55 -3.25 8.55 -18.96
C ILE A 55 -4.25 7.40 -18.84
N ALA A 56 -4.92 7.04 -19.94
CA ALA A 56 -5.89 5.94 -19.93
C ALA A 56 -5.25 4.63 -19.48
N TYR A 57 -4.06 4.31 -20.00
CA TYR A 57 -3.30 3.13 -19.57
C TYR A 57 -2.97 3.15 -18.07
N LYS A 58 -2.48 4.28 -17.54
CA LYS A 58 -2.21 4.42 -16.10
C LYS A 58 -3.45 4.25 -15.23
N LEU A 59 -4.58 4.80 -15.70
CA LEU A 59 -5.87 4.65 -15.01
C LEU A 59 -6.35 3.20 -15.02
N ASP A 60 -6.18 2.48 -16.11
CA ASP A 60 -6.58 1.07 -16.18
C ASP A 60 -5.70 0.17 -15.31
N VAL A 61 -4.38 0.42 -15.27
CA VAL A 61 -3.47 -0.28 -14.35
C VAL A 61 -3.85 0.00 -12.88
N ALA A 62 -4.15 1.27 -12.54
CA ALA A 62 -4.58 1.61 -11.18
C ALA A 62 -5.93 0.97 -10.82
N LYS A 63 -6.87 0.86 -11.76
CA LYS A 63 -8.14 0.15 -11.54
C LYS A 63 -7.96 -1.34 -11.32
N ILE A 64 -7.01 -1.98 -12.02
CA ILE A 64 -6.68 -3.40 -11.83
C ILE A 64 -6.12 -3.61 -10.42
N ASP A 65 -5.16 -2.79 -10.00
CA ASP A 65 -4.57 -2.85 -8.65
C ASP A 65 -5.62 -2.63 -7.54
N LEU A 66 -6.53 -1.68 -7.73
CA LEU A 66 -7.65 -1.46 -6.82
C LEU A 66 -8.59 -2.67 -6.73
N ARG A 67 -8.95 -3.27 -7.88
CA ARG A 67 -9.82 -4.46 -7.90
C ARG A 67 -9.16 -5.68 -7.23
N GLU A 68 -7.86 -5.85 -7.38
CA GLU A 68 -7.14 -6.92 -6.69
C GLU A 68 -7.14 -6.70 -5.17
N LYS A 69 -6.91 -5.46 -4.73
CA LYS A 69 -6.99 -5.08 -3.31
C LYS A 69 -8.40 -5.27 -2.74
N GLU A 70 -9.44 -4.89 -3.49
CA GLU A 70 -10.84 -5.12 -3.11
C GLU A 70 -11.13 -6.62 -2.92
N LYS A 71 -10.68 -7.48 -3.85
CA LYS A 71 -10.85 -8.94 -3.71
C LYS A 71 -10.16 -9.50 -2.48
N VAL A 72 -8.96 -9.00 -2.16
CA VAL A 72 -8.24 -9.41 -0.95
C VAL A 72 -8.99 -8.96 0.30
N ILE A 73 -9.53 -7.74 0.30
CA ILE A 73 -10.34 -7.21 1.40
C ILE A 73 -11.61 -8.05 1.59
N ASP A 74 -12.33 -8.34 0.50
CA ASP A 74 -13.53 -9.18 0.54
C ASP A 74 -13.23 -10.60 1.05
N TYR A 75 -12.13 -11.20 0.60
CA TYR A 75 -11.70 -12.51 1.09
C TYR A 75 -11.40 -12.49 2.59
N VAL A 76 -10.64 -11.49 3.05
CA VAL A 76 -10.30 -11.34 4.48
C VAL A 76 -11.54 -11.06 5.31
N GLN A 77 -12.48 -10.25 4.80
CA GLN A 77 -13.75 -10.00 5.47
C GLN A 77 -14.62 -11.25 5.56
N GLN A 78 -14.68 -12.07 4.51
CA GLN A 78 -15.40 -13.35 4.51
C GLN A 78 -14.79 -14.34 5.50
N GLU A 79 -13.47 -14.45 5.57
CA GLU A 79 -12.80 -15.29 6.57
C GLU A 79 -13.03 -14.77 8.00
N LEU A 80 -12.99 -13.47 8.21
CA LEU A 80 -13.35 -12.87 9.49
C LEU A 80 -14.81 -13.14 9.89
N VAL A 81 -15.73 -13.11 8.94
CA VAL A 81 -17.15 -13.42 9.18
C VAL A 81 -17.33 -14.90 9.51
N LYS A 82 -16.67 -15.80 8.79
CA LYS A 82 -16.70 -17.26 9.10
C LYS A 82 -16.16 -17.56 10.50
N LEU A 83 -15.02 -16.97 10.86
CA LEU A 83 -14.43 -17.09 12.19
C LEU A 83 -15.37 -16.55 13.27
N LYS A 84 -16.04 -15.41 13.01
CA LYS A 84 -17.04 -14.85 13.93
C LYS A 84 -18.24 -15.78 14.13
N GLN A 85 -18.74 -16.38 13.05
CA GLN A 85 -19.89 -17.30 13.11
C GLN A 85 -19.56 -18.62 13.78
N GLN A 86 -18.33 -19.13 13.63
CA GLN A 86 -17.91 -20.41 14.21
C GLN A 86 -17.67 -20.37 15.73
N HIS A 87 -17.37 -19.22 16.31
CA HIS A 87 -16.84 -19.13 17.67
C HIS A 87 -17.55 -18.15 18.62
N GLU A 88 -18.79 -17.71 18.35
CA GLU A 88 -19.47 -16.69 19.20
C GLU A 88 -18.57 -15.50 19.55
N PHE A 89 -17.84 -15.03 18.59
CA PHE A 89 -16.72 -14.12 18.70
C PHE A 89 -17.06 -12.76 19.37
N VAL A 90 -18.33 -12.35 19.35
CA VAL A 90 -18.76 -11.07 19.93
C VAL A 90 -18.60 -11.06 21.45
N ALA A 91 -18.78 -12.20 22.11
CA ALA A 91 -18.58 -12.31 23.57
C ALA A 91 -17.11 -12.26 23.95
N GLU A 92 -16.20 -12.75 23.08
CA GLU A 92 -14.77 -12.77 23.28
C GLU A 92 -14.13 -11.38 23.23
N VAL A 93 -14.63 -10.52 22.33
CA VAL A 93 -14.08 -9.17 22.07
C VAL A 93 -14.26 -8.22 23.27
N THR A 94 -15.01 -8.59 24.28
CA THR A 94 -15.22 -7.78 25.50
C THR A 94 -14.51 -8.32 26.74
N LYS A 95 -13.87 -9.50 26.66
CA LYS A 95 -13.18 -10.09 27.82
C LYS A 95 -11.95 -9.24 28.20
N PRO A 96 -11.73 -9.01 29.50
CA PRO A 96 -10.47 -8.42 29.95
C PRO A 96 -9.30 -9.33 29.62
N ILE A 97 -8.11 -8.75 29.45
CA ILE A 97 -6.91 -9.56 29.24
C ILE A 97 -6.53 -10.27 30.53
N THR A 98 -6.37 -11.57 30.42
CA THR A 98 -5.65 -12.44 31.36
C THR A 98 -4.78 -13.37 30.52
N GLY A 99 -3.81 -14.02 31.14
CA GLY A 99 -3.03 -15.03 30.43
C GLY A 99 -3.89 -16.13 29.80
N SER A 100 -4.91 -16.59 30.54
CA SER A 100 -5.82 -17.64 30.06
C SER A 100 -6.65 -17.17 28.85
N THR A 101 -7.21 -15.95 28.89
CA THR A 101 -7.98 -15.41 27.74
C THR A 101 -7.09 -15.16 26.52
N LEU A 102 -5.81 -14.83 26.72
CA LEU A 102 -4.85 -14.70 25.63
C LEU A 102 -4.54 -16.04 24.97
N VAL A 103 -4.26 -17.09 25.77
CA VAL A 103 -3.99 -18.44 25.25
C VAL A 103 -5.21 -18.97 24.49
N GLU A 104 -6.40 -18.86 25.08
CA GLU A 104 -7.65 -19.25 24.45
C GLU A 104 -7.82 -18.60 23.07
N LEU A 105 -7.59 -17.29 22.95
CA LEU A 105 -7.72 -16.57 21.69
C LEU A 105 -6.65 -16.95 20.66
N ILE A 106 -5.41 -17.16 21.09
CA ILE A 106 -4.31 -17.63 20.23
C ILE A 106 -4.65 -18.99 19.61
N GLU A 107 -5.21 -19.92 20.42
CA GLU A 107 -5.61 -21.25 20.00
C GLU A 107 -6.82 -21.20 19.04
N GLN A 108 -7.85 -20.41 19.37
CA GLN A 108 -9.03 -20.22 18.53
C GLN A 108 -8.67 -19.63 17.15
N MET A 109 -7.71 -18.72 17.11
CA MET A 109 -7.19 -18.15 15.86
C MET A 109 -6.24 -19.08 15.11
N ASN A 110 -5.97 -20.27 15.64
CA ASN A 110 -5.05 -21.25 15.09
C ASN A 110 -3.66 -20.63 14.75
N ILE A 111 -3.18 -19.75 15.65
CA ILE A 111 -1.87 -19.11 15.51
C ILE A 111 -0.79 -20.17 15.73
N GLN A 112 0.16 -20.26 14.83
CA GLN A 112 1.25 -21.23 14.90
C GLN A 112 2.23 -20.87 16.02
N HIS A 113 2.84 -21.88 16.64
CA HIS A 113 3.82 -21.74 17.71
C HIS A 113 3.30 -20.97 18.95
N PRO A 114 2.17 -21.36 19.55
CA PRO A 114 1.50 -20.61 20.60
C PRO A 114 2.40 -20.29 21.80
N LYS A 115 3.30 -21.17 22.18
CA LYS A 115 4.29 -20.91 23.26
C LYS A 115 5.17 -19.70 22.95
N ILE A 116 5.69 -19.63 21.72
CA ILE A 116 6.54 -18.51 21.28
C ILE A 116 5.72 -17.22 21.25
N VAL A 117 4.49 -17.29 20.75
CA VAL A 117 3.60 -16.12 20.62
C VAL A 117 3.23 -15.56 21.99
N VAL A 118 2.92 -16.42 22.96
CA VAL A 118 2.69 -16.00 24.35
C VAL A 118 3.94 -15.37 24.95
N ALA A 119 5.12 -15.96 24.75
CA ALA A 119 6.38 -15.39 25.22
C ALA A 119 6.64 -14.00 24.61
N GLN A 120 6.34 -13.81 23.32
CA GLN A 120 6.41 -12.48 22.69
C GLN A 120 5.44 -11.50 23.33
N ALA A 121 4.18 -11.88 23.52
CA ALA A 121 3.20 -11.03 24.17
C ALA A 121 3.66 -10.56 25.55
N ILE A 122 4.26 -11.44 26.34
CA ILE A 122 4.83 -11.11 27.66
C ILE A 122 5.96 -10.10 27.55
N ILE A 123 6.90 -10.31 26.61
CA ILE A 123 8.07 -9.42 26.42
C ILE A 123 7.61 -8.04 25.93
N GLU A 124 6.86 -8.00 24.83
CA GLU A 124 6.47 -6.76 24.15
C GLU A 124 5.51 -5.90 24.98
N SER A 125 4.60 -6.54 25.70
CA SER A 125 3.65 -5.84 26.56
C SER A 125 4.21 -5.52 27.96
N GLY A 126 5.39 -6.01 28.31
CA GLY A 126 5.94 -5.91 29.66
C GLY A 126 4.99 -6.52 30.70
N HIS A 127 4.58 -7.77 30.49
CA HIS A 127 3.60 -8.46 31.32
C HIS A 127 2.25 -7.71 31.41
N PHE A 128 1.79 -7.23 30.24
CA PHE A 128 0.56 -6.44 30.05
C PHE A 128 0.57 -5.06 30.75
N LYS A 129 1.76 -4.53 31.09
CA LYS A 129 1.91 -3.28 31.86
C LYS A 129 2.58 -2.14 31.08
N SER A 130 3.10 -2.40 29.87
CA SER A 130 3.77 -1.36 29.07
C SER A 130 2.80 -0.24 28.68
N LYS A 131 3.32 0.99 28.58
CA LYS A 131 2.54 2.15 28.11
C LYS A 131 1.99 1.93 26.70
N LEU A 132 2.77 1.30 25.83
CA LEU A 132 2.33 0.97 24.47
C LEU A 132 1.10 0.07 24.49
N PHE A 133 1.11 -0.97 25.32
CA PHE A 133 -0.06 -1.83 25.46
C PHE A 133 -1.26 -1.10 26.08
N GLN A 134 -1.05 -0.35 27.16
CA GLN A 134 -2.16 0.34 27.84
C GLN A 134 -2.84 1.42 26.99
N ILE A 135 -2.09 2.12 26.15
CA ILE A 135 -2.60 3.23 25.33
C ILE A 135 -3.06 2.74 23.95
N ASN A 136 -2.21 1.97 23.27
CA ASN A 136 -2.47 1.53 21.90
C ASN A 136 -3.16 0.17 21.81
N HIS A 137 -3.36 -0.52 22.92
CA HIS A 137 -3.80 -1.93 22.98
C HIS A 137 -2.92 -2.86 22.13
N ASN A 138 -1.65 -2.49 21.95
CA ASN A 138 -0.70 -3.16 21.09
C ASN A 138 0.12 -4.16 21.90
N LEU A 139 -0.32 -5.42 21.86
CA LEU A 139 0.23 -6.50 22.68
C LEU A 139 1.60 -6.99 22.19
N PHE A 140 1.85 -6.88 20.89
CA PHE A 140 3.02 -7.45 20.21
C PHE A 140 4.01 -6.40 19.69
N GLY A 141 3.88 -5.13 20.03
CA GLY A 141 4.76 -4.09 19.52
C GLY A 141 4.66 -3.89 17.99
N MET A 142 3.52 -4.22 17.38
CA MET A 142 3.34 -4.14 15.95
C MET A 142 3.45 -2.71 15.45
N ARG A 143 4.23 -2.50 14.38
CA ARG A 143 4.30 -1.21 13.68
C ARG A 143 3.11 -1.02 12.72
N LYS A 144 2.83 0.22 12.34
CA LYS A 144 1.76 0.53 11.36
C LYS A 144 2.03 -0.22 10.05
N ALA A 145 1.11 -1.11 9.66
CA ALA A 145 1.17 -1.84 8.39
C ALA A 145 0.46 -1.06 7.29
N TYR A 146 1.10 -0.96 6.10
CA TYR A 146 0.56 -0.28 4.93
C TYR A 146 0.42 -1.20 3.71
N GLN A 147 1.09 -2.34 3.73
CA GLN A 147 1.20 -3.24 2.56
C GLN A 147 0.60 -4.63 2.81
N ARG A 148 -0.06 -4.84 3.94
CA ARG A 148 -0.74 -6.10 4.28
C ARG A 148 -2.09 -5.81 4.94
N PRO A 149 -3.01 -6.77 4.98
CA PRO A 149 -4.21 -6.68 5.79
C PRO A 149 -3.85 -6.47 7.27
N THR A 150 -4.61 -5.62 7.96
CA THR A 150 -4.39 -5.26 9.36
C THR A 150 -5.69 -4.87 10.02
N THR A 151 -5.79 -5.11 11.32
CA THR A 151 -6.91 -4.69 12.16
C THR A 151 -6.64 -3.37 12.89
N ARG A 152 -5.50 -2.71 12.60
CA ARG A 152 -5.19 -1.42 13.19
C ARG A 152 -6.25 -0.37 12.82
N ILE A 153 -6.48 0.56 13.72
CA ILE A 153 -7.32 1.73 13.41
C ILE A 153 -6.57 2.60 12.39
N PRO A 154 -7.20 2.96 11.26
CA PRO A 154 -6.60 3.80 10.24
C PRO A 154 -6.61 5.28 10.63
N ALA A 155 -6.23 5.62 11.85
CA ALA A 155 -6.29 7.00 12.31
C ALA A 155 -4.94 7.68 12.16
N ASP A 156 -4.95 8.88 11.59
CA ASP A 156 -3.92 9.91 11.74
C ASP A 156 -4.05 10.59 13.12
N ILE A 157 -4.29 9.78 14.16
CA ILE A 157 -4.41 10.31 15.52
C ILE A 157 -2.98 10.40 16.05
N ASP A 158 -2.55 11.59 16.39
CA ASP A 158 -1.28 11.89 17.06
C ASP A 158 -1.29 11.29 18.48
N PHE A 159 -1.02 10.00 18.57
CA PHE A 159 -0.75 9.34 19.85
C PHE A 159 0.75 9.31 20.13
N CYS A 160 1.11 9.19 21.39
CA CYS A 160 2.50 9.20 21.90
C CYS A 160 3.46 8.20 21.23
N PHE A 161 2.95 7.30 20.35
CA PHE A 161 3.70 6.24 19.70
C PHE A 161 3.38 6.18 18.20
N GLU A 162 3.72 7.22 17.44
CA GLU A 162 3.36 7.42 16.04
C GLU A 162 3.70 6.27 15.07
N SER A 163 4.79 5.54 15.33
CA SER A 163 5.22 4.43 14.46
C SER A 163 4.52 3.10 14.74
N TYR A 164 3.81 3.00 15.87
CA TYR A 164 3.16 1.77 16.30
C TYR A 164 1.68 1.74 15.92
N ALA A 165 1.18 0.51 15.71
CA ALA A 165 -0.24 0.30 15.45
C ALA A 165 -1.08 0.60 16.68
N TYR A 166 -2.28 1.11 16.48
CA TYR A 166 -3.30 1.35 17.50
C TYR A 166 -4.51 0.45 17.21
N TYR A 167 -5.10 -0.15 18.25
CA TYR A 167 -6.22 -1.07 18.15
C TYR A 167 -7.38 -0.65 19.04
N HIS A 168 -8.59 -1.10 18.71
CA HIS A 168 -9.78 -0.85 19.56
C HIS A 168 -9.67 -1.52 20.94
N ASN A 169 -9.08 -2.71 20.96
CA ASN A 169 -8.78 -3.47 22.19
C ASN A 169 -7.66 -4.46 21.89
N TRP A 170 -7.23 -5.22 22.91
CA TRP A 170 -6.10 -6.15 22.82
C TRP A 170 -6.36 -7.33 21.85
N GLN A 171 -7.62 -7.75 21.70
CA GLN A 171 -7.98 -8.85 20.80
C GLN A 171 -7.66 -8.48 19.34
N TYR A 172 -7.90 -7.22 18.93
CA TYR A 172 -7.55 -6.77 17.59
C TYR A 172 -6.03 -6.77 17.35
N SER A 173 -5.22 -6.63 18.37
CA SER A 173 -3.77 -6.83 18.27
C SER A 173 -3.42 -8.30 17.99
N VAL A 174 -4.13 -9.25 18.61
CA VAL A 174 -3.97 -10.69 18.32
C VAL A 174 -4.39 -11.02 16.90
N PHE A 175 -5.49 -10.45 16.43
CA PHE A 175 -5.94 -10.63 15.03
C PHE A 175 -4.95 -10.07 14.03
N ASP A 176 -4.37 -8.90 14.31
CA ASP A 176 -3.33 -8.33 13.45
C ASP A 176 -2.07 -9.20 13.40
N TYR A 177 -1.72 -9.80 14.55
CA TYR A 177 -0.62 -10.75 14.62
C TYR A 177 -0.91 -12.02 13.79
N ALA A 178 -2.11 -12.56 13.86
CA ALA A 178 -2.52 -13.70 13.05
C ALA A 178 -2.45 -13.39 11.53
N LEU A 179 -2.90 -12.20 11.13
CA LEU A 179 -2.79 -11.72 9.75
C LEU A 179 -1.33 -11.56 9.31
N TRP A 180 -0.47 -11.04 10.19
CA TRP A 180 0.96 -10.94 9.94
C TRP A 180 1.59 -12.33 9.78
N GLN A 181 1.31 -13.25 10.69
CA GLN A 181 1.82 -14.62 10.64
C GLN A 181 1.37 -15.35 9.36
N SER A 182 0.10 -15.21 8.99
CA SER A 182 -0.43 -15.80 7.75
C SER A 182 0.22 -15.24 6.48
N SER A 183 0.70 -14.00 6.54
CA SER A 183 1.34 -13.33 5.40
C SER A 183 2.82 -13.67 5.26
N PHE A 184 3.55 -13.84 6.36
CA PHE A 184 5.01 -13.90 6.36
C PHE A 184 5.62 -15.15 7.00
N ALA A 185 4.85 -15.89 7.80
CA ALA A 185 5.36 -16.99 8.63
C ALA A 185 4.58 -18.30 8.48
N ARG A 186 3.86 -18.47 7.38
CA ARG A 186 3.02 -19.66 7.16
C ARG A 186 3.86 -20.92 7.04
N ASN A 187 3.50 -21.95 7.81
CA ASN A 187 4.09 -23.30 7.78
C ASN A 187 5.60 -23.36 8.09
N LEU A 188 6.12 -22.40 8.83
CA LEU A 188 7.50 -22.45 9.31
C LEU A 188 7.62 -23.44 10.47
N SER A 189 8.73 -24.17 10.53
CA SER A 189 9.15 -24.90 11.74
C SER A 189 9.45 -23.91 12.88
N GLU A 190 9.50 -24.40 14.10
CA GLU A 190 9.82 -23.55 15.28
C GLU A 190 11.16 -22.82 15.10
N THR A 191 12.16 -23.50 14.58
CA THR A 191 13.50 -22.92 14.34
C THR A 191 13.45 -21.81 13.28
N GLU A 192 12.80 -22.07 12.15
CA GLU A 192 12.62 -21.07 11.09
C GLU A 192 11.82 -19.86 11.56
N TYR A 193 10.82 -20.12 12.41
CA TYR A 193 10.02 -19.05 13.00
C TYR A 193 10.83 -18.17 13.95
N LEU A 194 11.65 -18.74 14.81
CA LEU A 194 12.58 -18.00 15.67
C LEU A 194 13.61 -17.22 14.85
N ASP A 195 14.12 -17.78 13.76
CA ASP A 195 15.02 -17.08 12.85
C ASP A 195 14.33 -15.91 12.11
N LEU A 196 13.06 -16.08 11.73
CA LEU A 196 12.27 -14.98 11.19
C LEU A 196 12.10 -13.86 12.22
N LEU A 197 11.72 -14.20 13.46
CA LEU A 197 11.57 -13.23 14.53
C LEU A 197 12.86 -12.47 14.83
N LYS A 198 14.00 -13.15 14.82
CA LYS A 198 15.31 -12.51 14.99
C LYS A 198 15.57 -11.43 13.93
N ARG A 199 15.16 -11.66 12.69
CA ARG A 199 15.40 -10.73 11.57
C ARG A 199 14.38 -9.60 11.47
N THR A 200 13.17 -9.81 11.94
CA THR A 200 12.05 -8.90 11.68
C THR A 200 11.56 -8.15 12.91
N TYR A 201 11.77 -8.71 14.08
CA TYR A 201 11.25 -8.21 15.35
C TYR A 201 12.34 -7.71 16.31
N ALA A 202 13.52 -8.35 16.26
CA ALA A 202 14.55 -8.10 17.24
C ALA A 202 15.38 -6.85 16.91
N GLU A 203 15.16 -5.77 17.64
CA GLU A 203 16.15 -4.69 17.79
C GLU A 203 17.21 -5.05 18.85
N ASP A 204 16.97 -6.07 19.65
CA ASP A 204 17.81 -6.56 20.75
C ASP A 204 18.38 -7.95 20.40
N ASP A 205 19.70 -8.09 20.41
CA ASP A 205 20.40 -9.36 20.14
C ASP A 205 20.00 -10.47 21.10
N GLU A 206 19.55 -10.15 22.30
CA GLU A 206 19.07 -11.10 23.31
C GLU A 206 17.60 -11.50 23.17
N TYR A 207 16.86 -10.94 22.21
CA TYR A 207 15.42 -11.16 22.06
C TYR A 207 15.04 -12.64 22.03
N ILE A 208 15.70 -13.41 21.17
CA ILE A 208 15.45 -14.85 21.04
C ILE A 208 15.84 -15.62 22.31
N SER A 209 16.92 -15.20 23.01
CA SER A 209 17.30 -15.81 24.27
C SER A 209 16.25 -15.57 25.38
N LYS A 210 15.64 -14.39 25.40
CA LYS A 210 14.52 -14.06 26.30
C LYS A 210 13.29 -14.93 26.02
N ILE A 211 12.91 -15.10 24.73
CA ILE A 211 11.83 -16.02 24.35
C ILE A 211 12.12 -17.44 24.83
N LYS A 212 13.30 -17.98 24.53
CA LYS A 212 13.71 -19.33 24.93
C LYS A 212 13.71 -19.51 26.44
N LYS A 213 14.11 -18.49 27.20
CA LYS A 213 14.06 -18.52 28.66
C LYS A 213 12.62 -18.59 29.19
N ILE A 214 11.69 -17.87 28.57
CA ILE A 214 10.27 -17.89 28.98
C ILE A 214 9.67 -19.28 28.72
N ILE A 215 9.88 -19.86 27.55
CA ILE A 215 9.28 -21.13 27.14
C ILE A 215 9.98 -22.36 27.76
N SER A 216 11.16 -22.18 28.33
CA SER A 216 11.95 -23.28 28.95
C SER A 216 11.18 -23.95 30.09
N GLY A 217 11.08 -25.30 29.99
CA GLY A 217 10.36 -26.11 30.98
C GLY A 217 8.83 -25.99 30.92
N CYS A 218 8.29 -25.49 29.81
CA CYS A 218 6.86 -25.39 29.55
C CYS A 218 6.49 -26.27 28.33
N ASP A 219 5.54 -27.18 28.51
CA ASP A 219 5.07 -28.07 27.45
C ASP A 219 3.98 -27.39 26.61
N SER A 220 3.21 -26.50 27.21
CA SER A 220 2.12 -25.77 26.59
C SER A 220 2.23 -24.26 26.79
N ALA A 221 1.44 -23.48 26.07
CA ALA A 221 1.26 -22.05 26.29
C ALA A 221 0.63 -21.76 27.66
N GLN A 222 -0.26 -22.63 28.14
CA GLN A 222 -0.90 -22.52 29.46
C GLN A 222 0.12 -22.66 30.61
N ASP A 223 1.13 -23.51 30.44
CA ASP A 223 2.19 -23.65 31.46
C ASP A 223 2.99 -22.36 31.65
N ILE A 224 3.16 -21.58 30.58
CA ILE A 224 3.81 -20.27 30.63
C ILE A 224 2.98 -19.32 31.48
N ILE A 225 1.66 -19.31 31.30
CA ILE A 225 0.75 -18.44 32.05
C ILE A 225 0.81 -18.78 33.55
N ILE A 226 0.75 -20.06 33.87
CA ILE A 226 0.86 -20.54 35.25
C ILE A 226 2.22 -20.15 35.88
N LYS A 227 3.30 -20.35 35.11
CA LYS A 227 4.67 -20.05 35.56
C LYS A 227 4.90 -18.56 35.87
N TYR A 228 4.25 -17.67 35.15
CA TYR A 228 4.43 -16.22 35.26
C TYR A 228 3.28 -15.52 36.02
N ASP A 229 2.28 -16.27 36.47
CA ASP A 229 1.11 -15.76 37.23
C ASP A 229 0.38 -14.61 36.49
N LEU A 230 -0.08 -14.90 35.25
CA LEU A 230 -0.67 -13.93 34.32
C LEU A 230 -2.15 -14.12 34.10
#